data_03d6ba472c9a3cd0c5c91f6eceb6661b
#
_entry.id   03d6ba472c9a3cd0c5c91f6eceb6661b
#
_cell.length_a   1.000
_cell.length_b   1.000
_cell.length_c   1.000
_cell.angle_alpha   90.00
_cell.angle_beta   90.00
_cell.angle_gamma   90.00
#
_symmetry.space_group_name_H-M   'P 1'
#
loop_
_entity.id
_entity.type
_entity.pdbx_description
1 polymer ?
#
loop_
_entity_poly.entity_id
_entity_poly.type
_entity_poly.pdbx_seq_one_letter_code
_entity_poly.pdbx_strand_id
1 'polypeptide(L)'
;MIDLPITRRENWIRMLKHETPMWMPMYSDTCFIMPSHVPDNIARAMVVEAEPWPIEKVGGPDMFGIPWVYVPTVHGSMEDPDVPHLLEDVSEWREKVKFPDMDAWDWAGAAERNRDFLDRSRFTTTWFFSGMFERLISFMGFENAAMALIDDDCEDDLHALLDALADNCIEFTRRFKQWFDIDCLYFHDDWGSQRSPFFSVRVAREKLVPHLRRISDWCHANGMFFELHCCGMIEDLMPAMIEAGVDNWCGQSMNDKVGLFDKYGDRIAVGETLMWGPDNTKEEVYAKADRVIEHIRPVRHEKTMYFMEMVMNKDADAEALRDYIRSKTLGMYD
;
A
#
# COMPACT_ATOMS: atom_id res chain seq x y z
N MET A 1 19.52 15.28 -15.98
CA MET A 1 18.26 14.52 -16.21
C MET A 1 18.46 13.61 -17.41
N ILE A 2 18.28 12.31 -17.25
CA ILE A 2 18.42 11.31 -18.32
C ILE A 2 17.15 11.39 -19.20
N ASP A 3 17.33 11.40 -20.52
CA ASP A 3 16.21 11.34 -21.47
C ASP A 3 15.65 9.90 -21.45
N LEU A 4 14.34 9.76 -21.15
CA LEU A 4 13.68 8.47 -21.01
C LEU A 4 12.87 8.15 -22.28
N PRO A 5 12.98 6.92 -22.83
CA PRO A 5 12.33 6.55 -24.09
C PRO A 5 10.81 6.44 -23.99
N ILE A 6 10.28 6.23 -22.78
CA ILE A 6 8.84 6.16 -22.46
C ILE A 6 8.57 6.94 -21.17
N THR A 7 7.30 7.16 -20.83
CA THR A 7 6.93 7.78 -19.55
C THR A 7 7.24 6.86 -18.36
N ARG A 8 7.43 7.46 -17.17
CA ARG A 8 7.61 6.70 -15.91
C ARG A 8 6.37 5.83 -15.64
N ARG A 9 5.17 6.36 -15.93
CA ARG A 9 3.90 5.63 -15.82
C ARG A 9 3.90 4.38 -16.71
N GLU A 10 4.28 4.51 -17.97
CA GLU A 10 4.33 3.38 -18.90
C GLU A 10 5.33 2.30 -18.43
N ASN A 11 6.51 2.72 -17.99
CA ASN A 11 7.52 1.80 -17.49
C ASN A 11 7.05 1.02 -16.27
N TRP A 12 6.33 1.69 -15.34
CA TRP A 12 5.75 1.05 -14.16
C TRP A 12 4.65 0.05 -14.55
N ILE A 13 3.77 0.41 -15.49
CA ILE A 13 2.71 -0.47 -15.99
C ILE A 13 3.29 -1.72 -16.67
N ARG A 14 4.36 -1.58 -17.45
CA ARG A 14 5.04 -2.74 -18.05
C ARG A 14 5.50 -3.72 -16.97
N MET A 15 6.15 -3.23 -15.93
CA MET A 15 6.56 -4.05 -14.79
C MET A 15 5.38 -4.82 -14.17
N LEU A 16 4.28 -4.12 -13.86
CA LEU A 16 3.10 -4.74 -13.22
C LEU A 16 2.40 -5.77 -14.13
N LYS A 17 2.52 -5.62 -15.44
CA LYS A 17 2.03 -6.59 -16.43
C LYS A 17 2.99 -7.74 -16.71
N HIS A 18 4.11 -7.80 -15.99
CA HIS A 18 5.22 -8.72 -16.28
C HIS A 18 5.72 -8.61 -17.74
N GLU A 19 5.55 -7.43 -18.34
CA GLU A 19 6.22 -7.04 -19.57
C GLU A 19 7.59 -6.45 -19.23
N THR A 20 8.53 -6.53 -20.16
CA THR A 20 9.89 -6.01 -19.93
C THR A 20 9.88 -4.49 -19.77
N PRO A 21 10.29 -3.92 -18.62
CA PRO A 21 10.46 -2.48 -18.46
C PRO A 21 11.69 -1.98 -19.25
N MET A 22 11.82 -0.67 -19.46
CA MET A 22 12.96 -0.08 -20.15
C MET A 22 14.11 0.26 -19.22
N TRP A 23 13.85 0.42 -17.94
CA TRP A 23 14.81 0.59 -16.84
C TRP A 23 14.20 0.02 -15.55
N MET A 24 15.04 -0.19 -14.53
CA MET A 24 14.60 -0.61 -13.19
C MET A 24 13.59 0.38 -12.64
N PRO A 25 12.31 -0.01 -12.44
CA PRO A 25 11.29 0.88 -11.89
C PRO A 25 11.64 1.30 -10.46
N MET A 26 11.27 2.52 -10.11
CA MET A 26 11.50 3.08 -8.78
C MET A 26 10.22 3.69 -8.23
N TYR A 27 10.03 3.64 -6.91
CA TYR A 27 8.81 4.17 -6.28
C TYR A 27 8.62 5.67 -6.54
N SER A 28 9.71 6.41 -6.78
CA SER A 28 9.66 7.80 -7.27
C SER A 28 9.08 7.96 -8.68
N ASP A 29 8.86 6.87 -9.42
CA ASP A 29 8.14 6.89 -10.69
C ASP A 29 6.61 6.91 -10.49
N THR A 30 6.14 6.81 -9.23
CA THR A 30 4.73 6.92 -8.85
C THR A 30 4.37 8.31 -8.32
N CYS A 31 3.09 8.61 -8.27
CA CYS A 31 2.52 9.84 -7.73
C CYS A 31 1.33 9.49 -6.85
N PHE A 32 1.31 10.01 -5.61
CA PHE A 32 0.24 9.74 -4.66
C PHE A 32 -0.79 10.86 -4.64
N ILE A 33 -2.05 10.48 -4.46
CA ILE A 33 -3.15 11.40 -4.16
C ILE A 33 -3.95 10.87 -2.97
N MET A 34 -3.86 11.56 -1.85
CA MET A 34 -4.57 11.26 -0.60
C MET A 34 -5.16 12.56 -0.05
N PRO A 35 -6.26 13.03 -0.65
CA PRO A 35 -6.79 14.35 -0.35
C PRO A 35 -7.54 14.38 1.00
N SER A 36 -7.56 15.56 1.61
CA SER A 36 -8.10 15.81 2.94
C SER A 36 -9.63 15.68 3.07
N HIS A 37 -10.36 15.55 1.94
CA HIS A 37 -11.80 15.28 2.01
C HIS A 37 -12.12 13.82 2.41
N VAL A 38 -11.12 12.94 2.43
CA VAL A 38 -11.23 11.57 2.95
C VAL A 38 -10.86 11.58 4.43
N PRO A 39 -11.78 11.24 5.35
CA PRO A 39 -11.53 11.31 6.79
C PRO A 39 -10.33 10.50 7.26
N ASP A 40 -10.13 9.29 6.72
CA ASP A 40 -9.01 8.41 7.09
C ASP A 40 -7.65 9.03 6.78
N ASN A 41 -7.51 9.81 5.71
CA ASN A 41 -6.25 10.47 5.38
C ASN A 41 -5.84 11.48 6.46
N ILE A 42 -6.82 12.22 7.03
CA ILE A 42 -6.59 13.13 8.14
C ILE A 42 -6.34 12.35 9.43
N ALA A 43 -7.20 11.38 9.73
CA ALA A 43 -7.11 10.57 10.93
C ALA A 43 -5.75 9.86 11.03
N ARG A 44 -5.26 9.32 9.92
CA ARG A 44 -3.99 8.56 9.83
C ARG A 44 -2.74 9.41 9.57
N ALA A 45 -2.83 10.75 9.52
CA ALA A 45 -1.70 11.65 9.22
C ALA A 45 -1.08 11.46 7.82
N MET A 46 -1.89 11.07 6.84
CA MET A 46 -1.43 10.68 5.51
C MET A 46 -2.10 11.51 4.40
N VAL A 47 -2.21 12.83 4.60
CA VAL A 47 -2.72 13.72 3.55
C VAL A 47 -1.60 14.05 2.56
N VAL A 48 -1.84 13.76 1.27
CA VAL A 48 -0.96 14.08 0.14
C VAL A 48 -1.80 14.71 -0.97
N GLU A 49 -1.72 16.03 -1.06
CA GLU A 49 -2.47 16.85 -2.01
C GLU A 49 -1.72 18.16 -2.31
N ALA A 50 -2.28 19.00 -3.19
CA ALA A 50 -1.66 20.26 -3.61
C ALA A 50 -1.34 21.20 -2.43
N GLU A 51 -2.21 21.24 -1.43
CA GLU A 51 -2.01 22.07 -0.23
C GLU A 51 -1.62 21.19 0.95
N PRO A 52 -0.45 21.46 1.60
CA PRO A 52 -0.03 20.72 2.78
C PRO A 52 -1.06 20.80 3.91
N TRP A 53 -1.40 19.65 4.51
CA TRP A 53 -2.29 19.61 5.66
C TRP A 53 -1.53 19.94 6.96
N PRO A 54 -2.04 20.87 7.79
CA PRO A 54 -1.37 21.23 9.04
C PRO A 54 -1.33 20.06 10.02
N ILE A 55 -0.15 19.77 10.57
CA ILE A 55 0.05 18.63 11.48
C ILE A 55 -0.82 18.73 12.75
N GLU A 56 -1.12 19.93 13.22
CA GLU A 56 -1.99 20.19 14.37
C GLU A 56 -3.47 19.87 14.11
N LYS A 57 -3.84 19.62 12.86
CA LYS A 57 -5.20 19.22 12.45
C LYS A 57 -5.32 17.73 12.12
N VAL A 58 -4.25 16.98 12.35
CA VAL A 58 -4.23 15.53 12.15
C VAL A 58 -4.92 14.82 13.31
N GLY A 59 -5.55 13.69 13.01
CA GLY A 59 -6.37 12.92 13.95
C GLY A 59 -7.87 13.20 13.79
N GLY A 60 -8.65 12.86 14.80
CA GLY A 60 -10.11 12.93 14.75
C GLY A 60 -10.73 11.66 14.18
N PRO A 61 -12.05 11.69 13.89
CA PRO A 61 -12.77 10.49 13.45
C PRO A 61 -12.37 10.09 12.03
N ASP A 62 -12.17 8.79 11.82
CA ASP A 62 -12.06 8.19 10.49
C ASP A 62 -13.43 8.07 9.81
N MET A 63 -13.51 7.42 8.64
CA MET A 63 -14.75 7.27 7.87
C MET A 63 -15.82 6.41 8.57
N PHE A 64 -15.45 5.65 9.59
CA PHE A 64 -16.37 4.88 10.43
C PHE A 64 -16.69 5.55 11.77
N GLY A 65 -16.12 6.74 12.00
CA GLY A 65 -16.29 7.49 13.24
C GLY A 65 -15.36 7.05 14.38
N ILE A 66 -14.38 6.19 14.11
CA ILE A 66 -13.38 5.79 15.10
C ILE A 66 -12.43 6.97 15.32
N PRO A 67 -12.23 7.44 16.56
CA PRO A 67 -11.34 8.55 16.83
C PRO A 67 -9.87 8.11 16.81
N TRP A 68 -9.05 8.93 16.15
CA TRP A 68 -7.59 8.76 16.04
C TRP A 68 -6.86 9.92 16.68
N VAL A 69 -5.71 9.66 17.27
CA VAL A 69 -4.82 10.65 17.85
C VAL A 69 -3.44 10.56 17.20
N TYR A 70 -2.85 11.73 16.94
CA TYR A 70 -1.49 11.79 16.41
C TYR A 70 -0.46 11.56 17.52
N VAL A 71 0.50 10.66 17.26
CA VAL A 71 1.57 10.30 18.20
C VAL A 71 2.92 10.77 17.64
N PRO A 72 3.44 11.91 18.11
CA PRO A 72 4.66 12.53 17.57
C PRO A 72 5.90 11.64 17.60
N THR A 73 6.01 10.76 18.60
CA THR A 73 7.18 9.88 18.80
C THR A 73 7.32 8.81 17.71
N VAL A 74 6.21 8.44 17.06
CA VAL A 74 6.20 7.46 15.96
C VAL A 74 5.89 8.09 14.61
N HIS A 75 5.67 9.40 14.57
CA HIS A 75 5.28 10.16 13.38
C HIS A 75 4.05 9.57 12.66
N GLY A 76 3.08 9.09 13.43
CA GLY A 76 1.87 8.44 12.94
C GLY A 76 0.69 8.62 13.88
N SER A 77 -0.44 8.04 13.54
CA SER A 77 -1.65 8.07 14.35
C SER A 77 -2.01 6.66 14.84
N MET A 78 -2.70 6.60 15.97
CA MET A 78 -3.30 5.38 16.52
C MET A 78 -4.74 5.68 16.93
N GLU A 79 -5.56 4.65 17.11
CA GLU A 79 -6.87 4.83 17.73
C GLU A 79 -6.72 5.48 19.10
N ASP A 80 -7.69 6.32 19.47
CA ASP A 80 -7.68 6.99 20.77
C ASP A 80 -7.84 5.95 21.90
N PRO A 81 -6.81 5.73 22.72
CA PRO A 81 -6.84 4.70 23.77
C PRO A 81 -7.81 4.99 24.90
N ASP A 82 -8.31 6.24 25.00
CA ASP A 82 -9.27 6.65 26.02
C ASP A 82 -10.72 6.38 25.60
N VAL A 83 -10.95 5.92 24.36
CA VAL A 83 -12.26 5.60 23.82
C VAL A 83 -12.45 4.08 23.71
N PRO A 84 -13.54 3.51 24.25
CA PRO A 84 -13.84 2.09 24.09
C PRO A 84 -13.95 1.69 22.61
N HIS A 85 -13.55 0.48 22.27
CA HIS A 85 -13.76 -0.07 20.94
C HIS A 85 -15.24 -0.11 20.57
N LEU A 86 -15.54 -0.01 19.29
CA LEU A 86 -16.91 0.00 18.76
C LEU A 86 -17.62 -1.34 18.98
N LEU A 87 -16.88 -2.45 18.79
CA LEU A 87 -17.41 -3.81 18.91
C LEU A 87 -16.73 -4.55 20.08
N GLU A 88 -17.50 -5.31 20.84
CA GLU A 88 -16.99 -6.32 21.76
C GLU A 88 -16.90 -7.69 21.07
N ASP A 89 -17.85 -7.95 20.15
CA ASP A 89 -17.95 -9.17 19.34
C ASP A 89 -18.32 -8.82 17.90
N VAL A 90 -17.79 -9.61 16.93
CA VAL A 90 -18.02 -9.34 15.51
C VAL A 90 -19.50 -9.41 15.12
N SER A 91 -20.31 -10.22 15.79
CA SER A 91 -21.74 -10.34 15.50
C SER A 91 -22.54 -9.03 15.67
N GLU A 92 -22.02 -8.07 16.44
CA GLU A 92 -22.64 -6.77 16.68
C GLU A 92 -22.49 -5.80 15.49
N TRP A 93 -21.70 -6.16 14.46
CA TRP A 93 -21.32 -5.22 13.41
C TRP A 93 -22.51 -4.60 12.66
N ARG A 94 -23.57 -5.37 12.41
CA ARG A 94 -24.75 -4.88 11.66
C ARG A 94 -25.48 -3.75 12.39
N GLU A 95 -25.42 -3.75 13.70
CA GLU A 95 -26.06 -2.72 14.54
C GLU A 95 -25.13 -1.51 14.73
N LYS A 96 -23.86 -1.75 15.03
CA LYS A 96 -22.91 -0.74 15.49
C LYS A 96 -22.09 -0.09 14.38
N VAL A 97 -21.66 -0.84 13.36
CA VAL A 97 -20.83 -0.28 12.26
C VAL A 97 -21.70 0.56 11.32
N LYS A 98 -21.29 1.81 11.12
CA LYS A 98 -21.93 2.73 10.17
C LYS A 98 -20.99 2.99 9.00
N PHE A 99 -21.36 2.50 7.84
CA PHE A 99 -20.61 2.74 6.61
C PHE A 99 -20.76 4.21 6.18
N PRO A 100 -19.71 4.82 5.62
CA PRO A 100 -19.72 6.22 5.23
C PRO A 100 -20.64 6.47 4.03
N ASP A 101 -21.33 7.62 4.05
CA ASP A 101 -21.97 8.16 2.86
C ASP A 101 -20.93 8.92 2.02
N MET A 102 -20.28 8.21 1.09
CA MET A 102 -19.26 8.80 0.22
C MET A 102 -19.82 9.81 -0.79
N ASP A 103 -21.15 9.86 -1.00
CA ASP A 103 -21.78 10.89 -1.84
C ASP A 103 -21.73 12.27 -1.18
N ALA A 104 -21.66 12.32 0.15
CA ALA A 104 -21.56 13.56 0.91
C ALA A 104 -20.14 14.19 0.87
N TRP A 105 -19.12 13.50 0.33
CA TRP A 105 -17.75 14.03 0.29
C TRP A 105 -17.53 14.98 -0.89
N ASP A 106 -16.68 16.00 -0.69
CA ASP A 106 -16.37 17.03 -1.71
C ASP A 106 -15.41 16.53 -2.80
N TRP A 107 -15.84 15.53 -3.57
CA TRP A 107 -15.05 14.95 -4.67
C TRP A 107 -14.70 15.97 -5.75
N ALA A 108 -15.68 16.77 -6.17
CA ALA A 108 -15.50 17.74 -7.25
C ALA A 108 -14.54 18.86 -6.84
N GLY A 109 -14.68 19.42 -5.63
CA GLY A 109 -13.78 20.42 -5.10
C GLY A 109 -12.38 19.88 -4.88
N ALA A 110 -12.24 18.65 -4.37
CA ALA A 110 -10.96 18.00 -4.21
C ALA A 110 -10.25 17.75 -5.55
N ALA A 111 -10.96 17.28 -6.57
CA ALA A 111 -10.41 17.07 -7.91
C ALA A 111 -9.95 18.39 -8.53
N GLU A 112 -10.72 19.47 -8.37
CA GLU A 112 -10.37 20.80 -8.86
C GLU A 112 -9.10 21.35 -8.18
N ARG A 113 -9.00 21.27 -6.86
CA ARG A 113 -7.83 21.74 -6.09
C ARG A 113 -6.56 20.99 -6.46
N ASN A 114 -6.67 19.72 -6.87
CA ASN A 114 -5.55 18.84 -7.17
C ASN A 114 -5.27 18.66 -8.66
N ARG A 115 -5.93 19.40 -9.54
CA ARG A 115 -5.81 19.26 -11.00
C ARG A 115 -4.36 19.31 -11.47
N ASP A 116 -3.60 20.28 -10.99
CA ASP A 116 -2.22 20.54 -11.42
C ASP A 116 -1.18 19.85 -10.48
N PHE A 117 -1.64 19.20 -9.43
CA PHE A 117 -0.78 18.46 -8.49
C PHE A 117 -0.33 17.12 -9.06
N LEU A 118 -1.19 16.44 -9.82
CA LEU A 118 -0.93 15.11 -10.36
C LEU A 118 -0.05 15.18 -11.62
N ASP A 119 1.16 14.64 -11.51
CA ASP A 119 2.06 14.42 -12.65
C ASP A 119 1.62 13.17 -13.43
N ARG A 120 0.87 13.35 -14.50
CA ARG A 120 0.33 12.27 -15.35
C ARG A 120 1.39 11.47 -16.12
N SER A 121 2.65 11.90 -16.11
CA SER A 121 3.77 11.11 -16.60
C SER A 121 4.22 10.03 -15.61
N ARG A 122 3.71 10.07 -14.37
CA ARG A 122 3.93 9.09 -13.30
C ARG A 122 2.71 8.22 -13.10
N PHE A 123 2.94 7.05 -12.51
CA PHE A 123 1.89 6.11 -12.11
C PHE A 123 1.14 6.65 -10.89
N THR A 124 -0.16 6.88 -11.01
CA THR A 124 -0.96 7.53 -9.98
C THR A 124 -1.63 6.51 -9.07
N THR A 125 -1.41 6.63 -7.76
CA THR A 125 -1.98 5.72 -6.76
C THR A 125 -2.66 6.48 -5.61
N THR A 126 -3.65 5.86 -5.01
CA THR A 126 -4.25 6.31 -3.75
C THR A 126 -4.18 5.20 -2.71
N TRP A 127 -4.08 5.58 -1.44
CA TRP A 127 -4.07 4.63 -0.34
C TRP A 127 -5.46 4.43 0.23
N PHE A 128 -5.77 3.20 0.57
CA PHE A 128 -6.93 2.84 1.37
C PHE A 128 -6.48 2.39 2.76
N PHE A 129 -6.81 3.18 3.74
CA PHE A 129 -6.64 2.89 5.17
C PHE A 129 -8.00 2.56 5.78
N SER A 130 -8.11 1.74 6.72
CA SER A 130 -7.29 0.60 7.07
C SER A 130 -7.84 -0.57 6.25
N GLY A 131 -7.01 -1.58 6.04
CA GLY A 131 -7.42 -2.77 5.30
C GLY A 131 -8.41 -3.66 6.06
N MET A 132 -8.39 -4.96 5.82
CA MET A 132 -9.35 -5.89 6.45
C MET A 132 -9.02 -6.13 7.93
N PHE A 133 -7.82 -6.59 8.22
CA PHE A 133 -7.43 -6.94 9.57
C PHE A 133 -7.21 -5.71 10.45
N GLU A 134 -6.54 -4.67 9.93
CA GLU A 134 -6.41 -3.39 10.66
C GLU A 134 -7.78 -2.76 10.94
N ARG A 135 -8.76 -2.92 10.06
CA ARG A 135 -10.10 -2.41 10.30
C ARG A 135 -10.82 -3.20 11.41
N LEU A 136 -10.64 -4.50 11.48
CA LEU A 136 -11.10 -5.28 12.62
C LEU A 136 -10.44 -4.81 13.91
N ILE A 137 -9.11 -4.55 13.89
CA ILE A 137 -8.40 -4.01 15.05
C ILE A 137 -9.02 -2.69 15.49
N SER A 138 -9.27 -1.75 14.56
CA SER A 138 -9.86 -0.46 14.92
C SER A 138 -11.28 -0.56 15.45
N PHE A 139 -12.05 -1.59 15.08
CA PHE A 139 -13.38 -1.81 15.59
C PHE A 139 -13.41 -2.49 16.97
N MET A 140 -12.51 -3.46 17.24
CA MET A 140 -12.65 -4.34 18.40
C MET A 140 -11.34 -4.59 19.18
N GLY A 141 -10.25 -3.91 18.82
CA GLY A 141 -8.93 -4.13 19.39
C GLY A 141 -8.24 -5.37 18.82
N PHE A 142 -6.91 -5.45 19.02
CA PHE A 142 -6.07 -6.49 18.44
C PHE A 142 -6.46 -7.91 18.88
N GLU A 143 -6.71 -8.09 20.17
CA GLU A 143 -6.99 -9.43 20.74
C GLU A 143 -8.29 -9.99 20.16
N ASN A 144 -9.39 -9.22 20.20
CA ASN A 144 -10.67 -9.66 19.68
C ASN A 144 -10.63 -9.84 18.16
N ALA A 145 -9.94 -8.96 17.42
CA ALA A 145 -9.74 -9.08 15.98
C ALA A 145 -8.99 -10.37 15.59
N ALA A 146 -7.91 -10.70 16.33
CA ALA A 146 -7.16 -11.93 16.11
C ALA A 146 -7.98 -13.18 16.46
N MET A 147 -8.77 -13.13 17.53
CA MET A 147 -9.68 -14.23 17.92
C MET A 147 -10.78 -14.42 16.88
N ALA A 148 -11.39 -13.37 16.37
CA ALA A 148 -12.44 -13.46 15.34
C ALA A 148 -11.97 -14.16 14.05
N LEU A 149 -10.66 -14.09 13.72
CA LEU A 149 -10.11 -14.82 12.56
C LEU A 149 -10.06 -16.34 12.74
N ILE A 150 -10.13 -16.85 13.98
CA ILE A 150 -9.96 -18.29 14.28
C ILE A 150 -11.15 -18.90 15.02
N ASP A 151 -12.17 -18.12 15.34
CA ASP A 151 -13.37 -18.56 16.03
C ASP A 151 -14.42 -18.99 15.00
N ASP A 152 -14.71 -20.30 14.98
CA ASP A 152 -15.68 -20.88 14.06
C ASP A 152 -17.13 -20.44 14.38
N ASP A 153 -17.42 -20.05 15.62
CA ASP A 153 -18.77 -19.64 16.05
C ASP A 153 -19.17 -18.29 15.47
N CYS A 154 -18.21 -17.43 15.09
CA CYS A 154 -18.47 -16.11 14.49
C CYS A 154 -18.13 -16.03 12.98
N GLU A 155 -17.80 -17.15 12.34
CA GLU A 155 -17.30 -17.19 10.96
C GLU A 155 -18.25 -16.50 9.97
N ASP A 156 -19.54 -16.78 10.03
CA ASP A 156 -20.53 -16.19 9.11
C ASP A 156 -20.63 -14.66 9.28
N ASP A 157 -20.59 -14.15 10.51
CA ASP A 157 -20.63 -12.73 10.79
C ASP A 157 -19.34 -12.02 10.39
N LEU A 158 -18.20 -12.66 10.61
CA LEU A 158 -16.90 -12.17 10.15
C LEU A 158 -16.88 -12.03 8.63
N HIS A 159 -17.22 -13.08 7.90
CA HIS A 159 -17.25 -13.03 6.43
C HIS A 159 -18.23 -11.99 5.91
N ALA A 160 -19.40 -11.85 6.53
CA ALA A 160 -20.37 -10.83 6.13
C ALA A 160 -19.88 -9.40 6.39
N LEU A 161 -19.13 -9.16 7.48
CA LEU A 161 -18.48 -7.86 7.73
C LEU A 161 -17.38 -7.60 6.72
N LEU A 162 -16.50 -8.58 6.46
CA LEU A 162 -15.42 -8.44 5.49
C LEU A 162 -15.93 -8.24 4.06
N ASP A 163 -17.06 -8.86 3.70
CA ASP A 163 -17.75 -8.59 2.42
C ASP A 163 -18.23 -7.14 2.33
N ALA A 164 -18.84 -6.62 3.39
CA ALA A 164 -19.29 -5.24 3.41
C ALA A 164 -18.12 -4.25 3.39
N LEU A 165 -16.99 -4.57 4.03
CA LEU A 165 -15.75 -3.78 3.95
C LEU A 165 -15.15 -3.81 2.54
N ALA A 166 -15.21 -4.96 1.85
CA ALA A 166 -14.77 -5.06 0.46
C ALA A 166 -15.65 -4.18 -0.45
N ASP A 167 -16.98 -4.18 -0.26
CA ASP A 167 -17.89 -3.31 -1.02
C ASP A 167 -17.58 -1.83 -0.77
N ASN A 168 -17.31 -1.45 0.47
CA ASN A 168 -16.90 -0.09 0.84
C ASN A 168 -15.58 0.31 0.15
N CYS A 169 -14.58 -0.58 0.15
CA CYS A 169 -13.30 -0.34 -0.52
C CYS A 169 -13.46 -0.22 -2.04
N ILE A 170 -14.29 -1.05 -2.66
CA ILE A 170 -14.60 -0.98 -4.09
C ILE A 170 -15.28 0.35 -4.43
N GLU A 171 -16.26 0.80 -3.64
CA GLU A 171 -16.92 2.09 -3.85
C GLU A 171 -15.95 3.26 -3.70
N PHE A 172 -15.09 3.25 -2.67
CA PHE A 172 -14.00 4.20 -2.50
C PHE A 172 -13.10 4.26 -3.75
N THR A 173 -12.65 3.11 -4.21
CA THR A 173 -11.76 2.97 -5.36
C THR A 173 -12.44 3.46 -6.65
N ARG A 174 -13.72 3.15 -6.82
CA ARG A 174 -14.55 3.62 -7.95
C ARG A 174 -14.59 5.15 -8.01
N ARG A 175 -14.76 5.81 -6.84
CA ARG A 175 -14.77 7.28 -6.75
C ARG A 175 -13.40 7.87 -7.10
N PHE A 176 -12.33 7.31 -6.57
CA PHE A 176 -10.98 7.74 -6.93
C PHE A 176 -10.68 7.56 -8.42
N LYS A 177 -11.09 6.44 -9.01
CA LYS A 177 -10.96 6.24 -10.45
C LYS A 177 -11.74 7.28 -11.24
N GLN A 178 -12.94 7.59 -10.83
CA GLN A 178 -13.81 8.58 -11.51
C GLN A 178 -13.25 10.01 -11.45
N TRP A 179 -12.76 10.45 -10.28
CA TRP A 179 -12.42 11.84 -10.04
C TRP A 179 -10.94 12.16 -10.24
N PHE A 180 -10.06 11.20 -10.00
CA PHE A 180 -8.61 11.39 -10.07
C PHE A 180 -7.94 10.53 -11.13
N ASP A 181 -8.67 9.64 -11.81
CA ASP A 181 -8.16 8.71 -12.82
C ASP A 181 -6.89 7.98 -12.33
N ILE A 182 -6.96 7.38 -11.16
CA ILE A 182 -5.86 6.63 -10.57
C ILE A 182 -5.57 5.34 -11.35
N ASP A 183 -4.32 4.90 -11.31
CA ASP A 183 -3.85 3.65 -11.92
C ASP A 183 -3.88 2.48 -10.97
N CYS A 184 -3.80 2.75 -9.64
CA CYS A 184 -3.64 1.72 -8.63
C CYS A 184 -4.35 2.08 -7.33
N LEU A 185 -4.90 1.05 -6.70
CA LEU A 185 -5.27 1.07 -5.30
C LEU A 185 -4.12 0.50 -4.47
N TYR A 186 -3.55 1.29 -3.57
CA TYR A 186 -2.62 0.85 -2.53
C TYR A 186 -3.42 0.50 -1.28
N PHE A 187 -3.53 -0.78 -1.01
CA PHE A 187 -4.28 -1.30 0.12
C PHE A 187 -3.34 -1.53 1.31
N HIS A 188 -3.60 -0.84 2.41
CA HIS A 188 -2.76 -0.90 3.61
C HIS A 188 -3.41 -1.81 4.65
N ASP A 189 -2.76 -2.92 4.98
CA ASP A 189 -3.27 -3.89 5.95
C ASP A 189 -2.11 -4.64 6.64
N ASP A 190 -1.88 -4.37 7.90
CA ASP A 190 -0.73 -4.92 8.64
C ASP A 190 -1.02 -6.32 9.19
N TRP A 191 -0.29 -7.33 8.70
CA TRP A 191 -0.50 -8.74 9.01
C TRP A 191 0.57 -9.36 9.90
N GLY A 192 1.53 -8.57 10.36
CA GLY A 192 2.65 -9.11 11.13
C GLY A 192 3.31 -8.15 12.09
N SER A 193 3.98 -8.74 13.06
CA SER A 193 4.91 -8.06 13.95
C SER A 193 6.32 -8.00 13.35
N GLN A 194 7.25 -7.40 14.08
CA GLN A 194 8.67 -7.38 13.70
C GLN A 194 9.31 -8.78 13.65
N ARG A 195 8.63 -9.84 14.11
CA ARG A 195 9.20 -11.19 14.30
C ARG A 195 8.44 -12.28 13.57
N SER A 196 7.15 -12.09 13.32
CA SER A 196 6.30 -13.13 12.73
C SER A 196 4.99 -12.56 12.23
N PRO A 197 4.30 -13.24 11.30
CA PRO A 197 2.90 -12.97 10.98
C PRO A 197 2.01 -13.10 12.23
N PHE A 198 0.88 -12.38 12.25
CA PHE A 198 -0.14 -12.49 13.31
C PHE A 198 -0.99 -13.75 13.14
N PHE A 199 -1.09 -14.28 11.95
CA PHE A 199 -1.87 -15.46 11.61
C PHE A 199 -1.16 -16.31 10.54
N SER A 200 -1.59 -17.55 10.39
CA SER A 200 -1.03 -18.46 9.40
C SER A 200 -1.49 -18.16 7.98
N VAL A 201 -0.74 -18.67 6.98
CA VAL A 201 -1.16 -18.60 5.57
C VAL A 201 -2.51 -19.27 5.34
N ARG A 202 -2.87 -20.30 6.12
CA ARG A 202 -4.20 -20.95 6.05
C ARG A 202 -5.29 -19.98 6.46
N VAL A 203 -5.13 -19.27 7.59
CA VAL A 203 -6.10 -18.27 8.06
C VAL A 203 -6.22 -17.12 7.04
N ALA A 204 -5.09 -16.61 6.52
CA ALA A 204 -5.14 -15.59 5.47
C ALA A 204 -5.97 -16.04 4.26
N ARG A 205 -5.75 -17.29 3.78
CA ARG A 205 -6.48 -17.86 2.65
C ARG A 205 -7.98 -18.04 2.90
N GLU A 206 -8.32 -18.51 4.08
CA GLU A 206 -9.72 -18.79 4.44
C GLU A 206 -10.49 -17.51 4.75
N LYS A 207 -9.87 -16.54 5.46
CA LYS A 207 -10.59 -15.40 6.01
C LYS A 207 -10.39 -14.08 5.24
N LEU A 208 -9.23 -13.83 4.63
CA LEU A 208 -8.94 -12.54 4.00
C LEU A 208 -8.92 -12.60 2.48
N VAL A 209 -8.29 -13.63 1.90
CA VAL A 209 -8.11 -13.76 0.44
C VAL A 209 -9.42 -13.66 -0.35
N PRO A 210 -10.56 -14.28 0.04
CA PRO A 210 -11.80 -14.17 -0.73
C PRO A 210 -12.26 -12.73 -0.91
N HIS A 211 -12.15 -11.90 0.11
CA HIS A 211 -12.58 -10.51 0.12
C HIS A 211 -11.60 -9.60 -0.60
N LEU A 212 -10.29 -9.80 -0.39
CA LEU A 212 -9.24 -9.08 -1.13
C LEU A 212 -9.32 -9.39 -2.63
N ARG A 213 -9.61 -10.64 -2.99
CA ARG A 213 -9.78 -11.05 -4.37
C ARG A 213 -10.91 -10.30 -5.07
N ARG A 214 -12.02 -10.04 -4.38
CA ARG A 214 -13.12 -9.22 -4.92
C ARG A 214 -12.64 -7.80 -5.24
N ILE A 215 -11.81 -7.20 -4.38
CA ILE A 215 -11.24 -5.86 -4.59
C ILE A 215 -10.28 -5.86 -5.77
N SER A 216 -9.33 -6.80 -5.81
CA SER A 216 -8.35 -6.89 -6.90
C SER A 216 -8.99 -7.20 -8.25
N ASP A 217 -9.97 -8.11 -8.30
CA ASP A 217 -10.72 -8.42 -9.52
C ASP A 217 -11.48 -7.19 -10.04
N TRP A 218 -12.06 -6.37 -9.13
CA TRP A 218 -12.68 -5.12 -9.53
C TRP A 218 -11.65 -4.13 -10.09
N CYS A 219 -10.48 -3.97 -9.45
CA CYS A 219 -9.41 -3.13 -9.95
C CYS A 219 -8.99 -3.56 -11.36
N HIS A 220 -8.70 -4.83 -11.56
CA HIS A 220 -8.28 -5.39 -12.85
C HIS A 220 -9.35 -5.23 -13.94
N ALA A 221 -10.62 -5.48 -13.61
CA ALA A 221 -11.73 -5.29 -14.55
C ALA A 221 -11.91 -3.83 -14.99
N ASN A 222 -11.42 -2.87 -14.21
CA ASN A 222 -11.46 -1.43 -14.50
C ASN A 222 -10.12 -0.85 -14.97
N GLY A 223 -9.18 -1.72 -15.38
CA GLY A 223 -7.87 -1.33 -15.92
C GLY A 223 -6.95 -0.69 -14.88
N MET A 224 -7.12 -1.06 -13.62
CA MET A 224 -6.31 -0.63 -12.49
C MET A 224 -5.48 -1.79 -11.94
N PHE A 225 -4.49 -1.46 -11.12
CA PHE A 225 -3.67 -2.39 -10.38
C PHE A 225 -4.01 -2.37 -8.88
N PHE A 226 -3.61 -3.44 -8.19
CA PHE A 226 -3.84 -3.63 -6.77
C PHE A 226 -2.50 -3.89 -6.06
N GLU A 227 -2.04 -2.91 -5.30
CA GLU A 227 -0.83 -3.00 -4.47
C GLU A 227 -1.21 -3.30 -3.03
N LEU A 228 -0.51 -4.22 -2.38
CA LEU A 228 -0.63 -4.46 -0.95
C LEU A 228 0.61 -3.94 -0.23
N HIS A 229 0.40 -3.05 0.74
CA HIS A 229 1.39 -2.80 1.79
C HIS A 229 1.00 -3.57 3.04
N CYS A 230 2.01 -4.17 3.65
CA CYS A 230 1.85 -4.89 4.89
C CYS A 230 3.11 -4.76 5.71
N CYS A 231 2.97 -4.21 6.92
CA CYS A 231 4.07 -4.19 7.88
C CYS A 231 4.34 -5.57 8.47
N GLY A 232 5.53 -5.71 9.03
CA GLY A 232 5.96 -6.90 9.76
C GLY A 232 6.73 -7.91 8.92
N MET A 233 7.19 -8.95 9.60
CA MET A 233 7.82 -10.12 8.98
C MET A 233 6.71 -11.06 8.51
N ILE A 234 6.39 -11.02 7.22
CA ILE A 234 5.21 -11.67 6.62
C ILE A 234 5.52 -12.47 5.35
N GLU A 235 6.78 -12.76 5.09
CA GLU A 235 7.23 -13.44 3.88
C GLU A 235 6.53 -14.79 3.64
N ASP A 236 6.14 -15.49 4.71
CA ASP A 236 5.37 -16.74 4.63
C ASP A 236 3.95 -16.54 4.09
N LEU A 237 3.42 -15.30 4.12
CA LEU A 237 2.08 -14.97 3.63
C LEU A 237 2.06 -14.59 2.15
N MET A 238 3.21 -14.50 1.47
CA MET A 238 3.29 -14.16 0.04
C MET A 238 2.39 -15.04 -0.86
N PRO A 239 2.23 -16.37 -0.62
CA PRO A 239 1.29 -17.17 -1.40
C PRO A 239 -0.16 -16.68 -1.32
N ALA A 240 -0.60 -16.23 -0.13
CA ALA A 240 -1.95 -15.70 0.05
C ALA A 240 -2.14 -14.36 -0.69
N MET A 241 -1.12 -13.49 -0.70
CA MET A 241 -1.15 -12.24 -1.47
C MET A 241 -1.29 -12.50 -2.97
N ILE A 242 -0.53 -13.45 -3.51
CA ILE A 242 -0.62 -13.85 -4.92
C ILE A 242 -2.02 -14.40 -5.24
N GLU A 243 -2.58 -15.23 -4.37
CA GLU A 243 -3.93 -15.78 -4.52
C GLU A 243 -5.01 -14.70 -4.43
N ALA A 244 -4.77 -13.64 -3.65
CA ALA A 244 -5.64 -12.46 -3.59
C ALA A 244 -5.54 -11.56 -4.83
N GLY A 245 -4.65 -11.84 -5.77
CA GLY A 245 -4.48 -11.05 -7.00
C GLY A 245 -3.71 -9.74 -6.79
N VAL A 246 -2.79 -9.71 -5.83
CA VAL A 246 -1.90 -8.57 -5.62
C VAL A 246 -0.87 -8.48 -6.75
N ASP A 247 -0.77 -7.33 -7.42
CA ASP A 247 0.17 -7.10 -8.53
C ASP A 247 1.58 -6.79 -8.04
N ASN A 248 1.68 -6.01 -6.95
CA ASN A 248 2.96 -5.69 -6.33
C ASN A 248 2.83 -5.56 -4.82
N TRP A 249 3.91 -5.89 -4.15
CA TRP A 249 4.01 -5.84 -2.70
C TRP A 249 5.20 -4.99 -2.25
N CYS A 250 4.91 -4.07 -1.36
CA CYS A 250 5.90 -3.23 -0.68
C CYS A 250 5.87 -3.55 0.82
N GLY A 251 6.82 -4.33 1.29
CA GLY A 251 6.96 -4.71 2.68
C GLY A 251 8.17 -4.09 3.37
N GLN A 252 8.24 -4.27 4.69
CA GLN A 252 9.34 -3.77 5.50
C GLN A 252 10.65 -4.56 5.28
N SER A 253 11.78 -3.96 5.66
CA SER A 253 13.13 -4.43 5.35
C SER A 253 13.57 -5.70 6.07
N MET A 254 12.80 -6.19 7.08
CA MET A 254 13.10 -7.45 7.77
C MET A 254 12.78 -8.70 6.94
N ASN A 255 12.01 -8.56 5.85
CA ASN A 255 11.70 -9.67 4.95
C ASN A 255 12.84 -9.88 3.94
N ASP A 256 13.13 -11.13 3.58
CA ASP A 256 14.09 -11.46 2.52
C ASP A 256 13.50 -11.21 1.13
N LYS A 257 13.51 -9.95 0.72
CA LYS A 257 12.89 -9.52 -0.54
C LYS A 257 13.58 -10.08 -1.79
N VAL A 258 14.89 -10.32 -1.74
CA VAL A 258 15.63 -10.96 -2.84
C VAL A 258 15.23 -12.43 -2.95
N GLY A 259 15.15 -13.16 -1.84
CA GLY A 259 14.65 -14.54 -1.83
C GLY A 259 13.19 -14.64 -2.26
N LEU A 260 12.34 -13.66 -1.89
CA LEU A 260 10.95 -13.59 -2.35
C LEU A 260 10.87 -13.31 -3.86
N PHE A 261 11.70 -12.43 -4.39
CA PHE A 261 11.83 -12.20 -5.83
C PHE A 261 12.27 -13.48 -6.56
N ASP A 262 13.26 -14.20 -6.05
CA ASP A 262 13.72 -15.46 -6.65
C ASP A 262 12.61 -16.50 -6.72
N LYS A 263 11.73 -16.52 -5.73
CA LYS A 263 10.65 -17.51 -5.64
C LYS A 263 9.37 -17.11 -6.36
N TYR A 264 9.03 -15.82 -6.38
CA TYR A 264 7.71 -15.35 -6.74
C TYR A 264 7.69 -14.18 -7.75
N GLY A 265 8.84 -13.64 -8.13
CA GLY A 265 8.94 -12.46 -9.00
C GLY A 265 8.33 -12.64 -10.40
N ASP A 266 8.00 -13.87 -10.79
CA ASP A 266 7.24 -14.22 -12.00
C ASP A 266 5.73 -14.04 -11.85
N ARG A 267 5.23 -13.79 -10.61
CA ARG A 267 3.80 -13.71 -10.30
C ARG A 267 3.38 -12.44 -9.57
N ILE A 268 4.32 -11.79 -8.90
CA ILE A 268 4.11 -10.56 -8.14
C ILE A 268 5.38 -9.71 -8.20
N ALA A 269 5.24 -8.42 -8.43
CA ALA A 269 6.38 -7.52 -8.38
C ALA A 269 6.79 -7.25 -6.92
N VAL A 270 8.07 -7.46 -6.59
CA VAL A 270 8.61 -7.29 -5.23
C VAL A 270 9.38 -5.99 -5.11
N GLY A 271 9.04 -5.16 -4.13
CA GLY A 271 9.72 -3.91 -3.85
C GLY A 271 10.94 -4.08 -2.94
N GLU A 272 12.16 -3.84 -3.43
CA GLU A 272 13.36 -3.81 -2.61
C GLU A 272 13.64 -2.42 -2.07
N THR A 273 13.77 -2.30 -0.75
CA THR A 273 13.99 -1.02 -0.08
C THR A 273 15.44 -0.55 -0.19
N LEU A 274 15.64 0.61 -0.78
CA LEU A 274 16.89 1.36 -0.71
C LEU A 274 16.75 2.44 0.38
N MET A 275 17.18 2.10 1.60
CA MET A 275 17.19 3.02 2.72
C MET A 275 18.45 3.90 2.69
N TRP A 276 18.26 5.21 2.57
CA TRP A 276 19.33 6.19 2.77
C TRP A 276 18.99 7.05 4.00
N GLY A 277 19.17 6.43 5.16
CA GLY A 277 18.97 7.08 6.46
C GLY A 277 20.20 7.89 6.90
N PRO A 278 20.14 8.53 8.08
CA PRO A 278 21.25 9.31 8.62
C PRO A 278 22.56 8.51 8.81
N ASP A 279 22.44 7.22 9.09
CA ASP A 279 23.54 6.31 9.39
C ASP A 279 24.10 5.58 8.16
N ASN A 280 23.46 5.74 6.98
CA ASN A 280 23.92 5.09 5.75
C ASN A 280 24.84 6.01 4.96
N THR A 281 25.97 5.48 4.54
CA THR A 281 26.85 6.16 3.58
C THR A 281 26.30 6.06 2.15
N LYS A 282 26.69 7.00 1.30
CA LYS A 282 26.39 6.95 -0.13
C LYS A 282 26.87 5.65 -0.76
N GLU A 283 28.10 5.26 -0.43
CA GLU A 283 28.75 4.06 -0.96
C GLU A 283 27.98 2.79 -0.63
N GLU A 284 27.45 2.67 0.59
CA GLU A 284 26.64 1.52 1.01
C GLU A 284 25.33 1.41 0.23
N VAL A 285 24.62 2.54 0.04
CA VAL A 285 23.35 2.58 -0.68
C VAL A 285 23.56 2.24 -2.17
N TYR A 286 24.58 2.83 -2.80
CA TYR A 286 24.90 2.56 -4.20
C TYR A 286 25.38 1.13 -4.40
N ALA A 287 26.20 0.60 -3.49
CA ALA A 287 26.62 -0.81 -3.53
C ALA A 287 25.47 -1.78 -3.33
N LYS A 288 24.45 -1.43 -2.52
CA LYS A 288 23.21 -2.21 -2.41
C LYS A 288 22.44 -2.21 -3.73
N ALA A 289 22.26 -1.04 -4.34
CA ALA A 289 21.60 -0.93 -5.64
C ALA A 289 22.31 -1.79 -6.71
N ASP A 290 23.65 -1.70 -6.80
CA ASP A 290 24.43 -2.49 -7.74
C ASP A 290 24.27 -4.01 -7.52
N ARG A 291 24.32 -4.48 -6.26
CA ARG A 291 24.15 -5.91 -5.97
C ARG A 291 22.78 -6.41 -6.42
N VAL A 292 21.72 -5.65 -6.18
CA VAL A 292 20.35 -6.02 -6.59
C VAL A 292 20.23 -6.01 -8.11
N ILE A 293 20.74 -4.97 -8.79
CA ILE A 293 20.72 -4.89 -10.26
C ILE A 293 21.45 -6.08 -10.90
N GLU A 294 22.64 -6.44 -10.40
CA GLU A 294 23.37 -7.60 -10.92
C GLU A 294 22.67 -8.92 -10.61
N HIS A 295 21.99 -9.03 -9.46
CA HIS A 295 21.22 -10.23 -9.11
C HIS A 295 20.03 -10.45 -10.06
N ILE A 296 19.27 -9.40 -10.38
CA ILE A 296 18.08 -9.51 -11.25
C ILE A 296 18.45 -9.63 -12.74
N ARG A 297 19.63 -9.17 -13.16
CA ARG A 297 20.06 -9.11 -14.57
C ARG A 297 19.86 -10.42 -15.35
N PRO A 298 20.19 -11.61 -14.82
CA PRO A 298 20.02 -12.88 -15.56
C PRO A 298 18.55 -13.24 -15.86
N VAL A 299 17.62 -12.81 -14.99
CA VAL A 299 16.19 -13.20 -15.03
C VAL A 299 15.24 -12.01 -15.28
N ARG A 300 15.78 -10.88 -15.73
CA ARG A 300 15.10 -9.60 -15.90
C ARG A 300 13.90 -9.59 -16.86
N HIS A 301 13.80 -10.59 -17.73
CA HIS A 301 12.68 -10.77 -18.64
C HIS A 301 11.61 -11.74 -18.12
N GLU A 302 11.89 -12.42 -17.00
CA GLU A 302 11.05 -13.47 -16.45
C GLU A 302 10.42 -13.06 -15.11
N LYS A 303 11.13 -12.15 -14.38
CA LYS A 303 10.74 -11.74 -13.02
C LYS A 303 10.81 -10.23 -12.86
N THR A 304 9.95 -9.71 -12.00
CA THR A 304 9.81 -8.28 -11.78
C THR A 304 10.17 -7.86 -10.36
N MET A 305 10.98 -6.82 -10.26
CA MET A 305 11.35 -6.13 -9.02
C MET A 305 11.41 -4.62 -9.28
N TYR A 306 11.19 -3.85 -8.24
CA TYR A 306 11.37 -2.40 -8.26
C TYR A 306 12.11 -1.91 -7.02
N PHE A 307 12.68 -0.72 -7.07
CA PHE A 307 13.24 -0.09 -5.89
C PHE A 307 12.23 0.82 -5.19
N MET A 308 12.14 0.66 -3.88
CA MET A 308 11.49 1.60 -2.99
C MET A 308 12.57 2.45 -2.31
N GLU A 309 12.82 3.64 -2.85
CA GLU A 309 13.81 4.56 -2.30
C GLU A 309 13.23 5.31 -1.10
N MET A 310 13.83 5.13 0.07
CA MET A 310 13.53 5.87 1.30
C MET A 310 14.71 6.75 1.67
N VAL A 311 14.68 8.01 1.22
CA VAL A 311 15.77 8.97 1.45
C VAL A 311 15.39 9.89 2.60
N MET A 312 15.93 9.62 3.78
CA MET A 312 15.71 10.40 5.02
C MET A 312 16.95 11.18 5.45
N ASN A 313 18.11 10.93 4.85
CA ASN A 313 19.32 11.71 5.10
C ASN A 313 19.18 13.06 4.39
N LYS A 314 19.30 14.14 5.17
CA LYS A 314 19.15 15.53 4.67
C LYS A 314 20.23 15.96 3.68
N ASP A 315 21.39 15.32 3.74
CA ASP A 315 22.54 15.59 2.88
C ASP A 315 22.56 14.66 1.63
N ALA A 316 21.60 13.77 1.53
CA ALA A 316 21.52 12.83 0.41
C ALA A 316 20.93 13.51 -0.85
N ASP A 317 21.60 13.30 -1.96
CA ASP A 317 21.10 13.67 -3.29
C ASP A 317 20.25 12.53 -3.87
N ALA A 318 18.94 12.58 -3.61
CA ALA A 318 17.99 11.58 -4.06
C ALA A 318 17.92 11.49 -5.60
N GLU A 319 18.03 12.64 -6.30
CA GLU A 319 17.99 12.64 -7.77
C GLU A 319 19.28 12.02 -8.36
N ALA A 320 20.43 12.26 -7.75
CA ALA A 320 21.66 11.59 -8.18
C ALA A 320 21.59 10.07 -8.01
N LEU A 321 20.94 9.56 -6.94
CA LEU A 321 20.70 8.13 -6.76
C LEU A 321 19.78 7.58 -7.86
N ARG A 322 18.68 8.26 -8.15
CA ARG A 322 17.73 7.86 -9.20
C ARG A 322 18.36 7.87 -10.58
N ASP A 323 19.09 8.92 -10.91
CA ASP A 323 19.82 9.03 -12.17
C ASP A 323 20.92 7.94 -12.28
N TYR A 324 21.57 7.60 -11.17
CA TYR A 324 22.53 6.48 -11.14
C TYR A 324 21.85 5.16 -11.49
N ILE A 325 20.75 4.82 -10.81
CA ILE A 325 19.98 3.59 -11.06
C ILE A 325 19.52 3.54 -12.53
N ARG A 326 18.94 4.64 -13.03
CA ARG A 326 18.52 4.73 -14.45
C ARG A 326 19.68 4.52 -15.40
N SER A 327 20.84 5.15 -15.16
CA SER A 327 22.02 5.02 -16.01
C SER A 327 22.58 3.59 -16.09
N LYS A 328 22.42 2.82 -15.00
CA LYS A 328 22.86 1.42 -14.90
C LYS A 328 21.88 0.44 -15.55
N THR A 329 20.61 0.80 -15.61
CA THR A 329 19.55 -0.12 -16.01
C THR A 329 18.86 0.23 -17.32
N LEU A 330 19.01 1.47 -17.82
CA LEU A 330 18.57 1.83 -19.16
C LEU A 330 19.36 1.00 -20.20
N GLY A 331 18.64 0.24 -21.03
CA GLY A 331 19.22 -0.73 -21.95
C GLY A 331 19.62 -2.09 -21.32
N MET A 332 19.44 -2.27 -20.01
CA MET A 332 19.65 -3.58 -19.38
C MET A 332 18.63 -4.61 -19.86
N TYR A 333 17.48 -4.14 -20.27
CA TYR A 333 16.33 -4.96 -20.69
C TYR A 333 16.20 -5.14 -22.21
N ASP A 334 17.17 -4.63 -22.98
CA ASP A 334 17.25 -4.79 -24.44
C ASP A 334 17.60 -6.24 -24.86
#